data_5b8b92af7ba230f3753012ba2a61e509
#
_entry.id   5b8b92af7ba230f3753012ba2a61e509
#
_cell.length_a   1.000
_cell.length_b   1.000
_cell.length_c   1.000
_cell.angle_alpha   90.00
_cell.angle_beta   90.00
_cell.angle_gamma   90.00
#
_symmetry.space_group_name_H-M   'P 1'
#
loop_
_entity.id
_entity.type
_entity.pdbx_description
1 polymer ?
#
loop_
_entity_poly.entity_id
_entity_poly.type
_entity_poly.pdbx_seq_one_letter_code
_entity_poly.pdbx_strand_id
1 'polypeptide(L)'
;MVKQPSVASNLGLYVYAAGAMFLGVLGLVSGDFATTWQHVGPNVPLRVPLAYLTAGLELIAGIALLLPRTARAGAFALTVLYSIFTLVWVPKALVNLGNYDPIGNVFEEFALVAAGLVLCAAYSPPGSYLARHRAFFVLLFGICPISFGIVHIVDMPGLLSPIPGWLPPSKMFWAYATTLGFFAAAISILTGIFAPLASRLLTAEIVIFELLFWIPNLHAAPSSHFNWAGNAISIALAGAAWVVSDSISASAKAESSVVSRSVSAP
;
A
#
# COMPACT_ATOMS: atom_id res chain seq x y z
N MET A 1 2.88 -31.90 2.85
CA MET A 1 2.69 -30.75 3.75
C MET A 1 3.76 -29.72 3.38
N VAL A 2 3.38 -28.66 2.68
CA VAL A 2 4.30 -27.55 2.37
C VAL A 2 4.53 -26.82 3.70
N LYS A 3 5.77 -26.85 4.20
CA LYS A 3 6.18 -26.11 5.38
C LYS A 3 6.00 -24.63 5.04
N GLN A 4 4.99 -23.97 5.64
CA GLN A 4 4.82 -22.53 5.50
C GLN A 4 6.14 -21.86 5.92
N PRO A 5 6.62 -20.84 5.19
CA PRO A 5 7.77 -20.09 5.63
C PRO A 5 7.49 -19.57 7.03
N SER A 6 8.46 -19.72 7.92
CA SER A 6 8.38 -19.25 9.31
C SER A 6 7.96 -17.78 9.28
N VAL A 7 6.80 -17.52 9.83
CA VAL A 7 6.13 -16.24 9.89
C VAL A 7 6.95 -15.28 10.75
N ALA A 8 7.85 -14.53 10.14
CA ALA A 8 8.16 -13.21 10.64
C ALA A 8 6.83 -12.43 10.54
N SER A 9 6.35 -11.90 11.62
CA SER A 9 5.00 -11.38 11.86
C SER A 9 4.11 -11.22 10.61
N ASN A 10 2.98 -11.92 10.54
CA ASN A 10 1.98 -11.72 9.47
C ASN A 10 1.24 -10.38 9.60
N LEU A 11 1.81 -9.41 10.33
CA LEU A 11 1.14 -8.15 10.61
C LEU A 11 0.89 -7.35 9.34
N GLY A 12 1.86 -7.30 8.41
CA GLY A 12 1.66 -6.63 7.13
C GLY A 12 0.48 -7.21 6.35
N LEU A 13 0.37 -8.53 6.30
CA LEU A 13 -0.77 -9.21 5.68
C LEU A 13 -2.10 -8.86 6.37
N TYR A 14 -2.14 -8.87 7.70
CA TYR A 14 -3.36 -8.58 8.44
C TYR A 14 -3.81 -7.13 8.25
N VAL A 15 -2.87 -6.18 8.27
CA VAL A 15 -3.17 -4.75 8.04
C VAL A 15 -3.62 -4.51 6.60
N TYR A 16 -2.95 -5.12 5.62
CA TYR A 16 -3.36 -5.02 4.21
C TYR A 16 -4.77 -5.61 3.97
N ALA A 17 -5.05 -6.78 4.55
CA ALA A 17 -6.37 -7.38 4.48
C ALA A 17 -7.44 -6.53 5.19
N ALA A 18 -7.09 -5.94 6.35
CA ALA A 18 -8.00 -5.04 7.08
C ALA A 18 -8.34 -3.79 6.27
N GLY A 19 -7.36 -3.17 5.59
CA GLY A 19 -7.60 -2.05 4.68
C GLY A 19 -8.54 -2.42 3.53
N ALA A 20 -8.30 -3.55 2.86
CA ALA A 20 -9.18 -4.06 1.80
C ALA A 20 -10.60 -4.34 2.32
N MET A 21 -10.72 -4.97 3.48
CA MET A 21 -12.04 -5.23 4.10
C MET A 21 -12.75 -3.93 4.47
N PHE A 22 -12.01 -2.92 4.94
CA PHE A 22 -12.57 -1.62 5.28
C PHE A 22 -13.09 -0.90 4.03
N LEU A 23 -12.33 -0.87 2.92
CA LEU A 23 -12.80 -0.37 1.63
C LEU A 23 -14.06 -1.09 1.17
N GLY A 24 -14.06 -2.41 1.27
CA GLY A 24 -15.23 -3.23 0.93
C GLY A 24 -16.46 -2.90 1.77
N VAL A 25 -16.32 -2.80 3.09
CA VAL A 25 -17.43 -2.40 3.97
C VAL A 25 -17.91 -1.00 3.66
N LEU A 26 -16.98 -0.05 3.46
CA LEU A 26 -17.32 1.34 3.11
C LEU A 26 -18.16 1.40 1.83
N GLY A 27 -17.73 0.72 0.77
CA GLY A 27 -18.44 0.71 -0.51
C GLY A 27 -19.82 0.03 -0.41
N LEU A 28 -19.95 -1.04 0.40
CA LEU A 28 -21.26 -1.68 0.64
C LEU A 28 -22.21 -0.79 1.43
N VAL A 29 -21.70 0.00 2.38
CA VAL A 29 -22.52 0.90 3.20
C VAL A 29 -22.93 2.16 2.42
N SER A 30 -21.98 2.74 1.67
CA SER A 30 -22.23 3.97 0.92
C SER A 30 -22.93 3.76 -0.42
N GLY A 31 -22.85 2.56 -1.00
CA GLY A 31 -23.30 2.28 -2.37
C GLY A 31 -22.46 3.03 -3.42
N ASP A 32 -21.24 3.43 -3.07
CA ASP A 32 -20.35 4.22 -3.89
C ASP A 32 -18.88 3.76 -3.76
N PHE A 33 -18.06 4.16 -4.72
CA PHE A 33 -16.63 3.95 -4.71
C PHE A 33 -15.92 4.82 -3.66
N ALA A 34 -14.71 4.44 -3.28
CA ALA A 34 -13.88 5.19 -2.32
C ALA A 34 -13.33 6.49 -2.93
N THR A 35 -14.24 7.41 -3.25
CA THR A 35 -14.02 8.80 -3.72
C THR A 35 -12.85 8.94 -4.72
N THR A 36 -11.80 9.63 -4.29
CA THR A 36 -10.62 9.93 -5.11
C THR A 36 -9.86 8.66 -5.53
N TRP A 37 -9.68 7.70 -4.66
CA TRP A 37 -8.84 6.53 -4.93
C TRP A 37 -9.46 5.58 -5.94
N GLN A 38 -10.72 5.21 -5.78
CA GLN A 38 -11.44 4.36 -6.72
C GLN A 38 -12.25 5.21 -7.70
N HIS A 39 -11.57 6.06 -8.46
CA HIS A 39 -12.19 7.09 -9.29
C HIS A 39 -12.95 6.53 -10.50
N VAL A 40 -14.18 6.12 -10.28
CA VAL A 40 -15.14 5.76 -11.35
C VAL A 40 -16.05 6.96 -11.61
N GLY A 41 -16.03 7.46 -12.85
CA GLY A 41 -16.77 8.66 -13.24
C GLY A 41 -18.29 8.53 -13.03
N PRO A 42 -19.01 9.64 -12.80
CA PRO A 42 -20.44 9.62 -12.50
C PRO A 42 -21.29 9.09 -13.69
N ASN A 43 -20.78 9.20 -14.90
CA ASN A 43 -21.49 8.80 -16.12
C ASN A 43 -21.22 7.34 -16.55
N VAL A 44 -20.50 6.56 -15.75
CA VAL A 44 -20.24 5.15 -16.07
C VAL A 44 -21.54 4.36 -15.93
N PRO A 45 -21.96 3.61 -16.94
CA PRO A 45 -23.16 2.78 -16.87
C PRO A 45 -23.07 1.79 -15.70
N LEU A 46 -24.19 1.55 -15.02
CA LEU A 46 -24.27 0.62 -13.89
C LEU A 46 -23.28 0.95 -12.74
N ARG A 47 -22.95 2.23 -12.56
CA ARG A 47 -21.97 2.68 -11.55
C ARG A 47 -22.25 2.15 -10.16
N VAL A 48 -23.51 2.22 -9.70
CA VAL A 48 -23.90 1.72 -8.37
C VAL A 48 -23.79 0.19 -8.25
N PRO A 49 -24.32 -0.62 -9.17
CA PRO A 49 -24.06 -2.06 -9.17
C PRO A 49 -22.56 -2.42 -9.21
N LEU A 50 -21.76 -1.68 -9.97
CA LEU A 50 -20.30 -1.88 -10.01
C LEU A 50 -19.64 -1.55 -8.66
N ALA A 51 -20.07 -0.47 -7.98
CA ALA A 51 -19.57 -0.13 -6.65
C ALA A 51 -19.85 -1.26 -5.64
N TYR A 52 -21.08 -1.80 -5.62
CA TYR A 52 -21.40 -2.94 -4.76
C TYR A 52 -20.61 -4.20 -5.13
N LEU A 53 -20.41 -4.47 -6.41
CA LEU A 53 -19.64 -5.64 -6.87
C LEU A 53 -18.18 -5.54 -6.43
N THR A 54 -17.52 -4.42 -6.70
CA THR A 54 -16.11 -4.21 -6.32
C THR A 54 -15.91 -4.20 -4.83
N ALA A 55 -16.80 -3.54 -4.08
CA ALA A 55 -16.79 -3.53 -2.61
C ALA A 55 -16.98 -4.94 -2.02
N GLY A 56 -17.90 -5.72 -2.57
CA GLY A 56 -18.08 -7.12 -2.18
C GLY A 56 -16.84 -7.98 -2.49
N LEU A 57 -16.19 -7.75 -3.63
CA LEU A 57 -14.95 -8.43 -3.99
C LEU A 57 -13.80 -8.04 -3.04
N GLU A 58 -13.65 -6.78 -2.67
CA GLU A 58 -12.64 -6.32 -1.70
C GLU A 58 -12.84 -6.99 -0.34
N LEU A 59 -14.08 -7.00 0.17
CA LEU A 59 -14.41 -7.62 1.44
C LEU A 59 -14.12 -9.13 1.42
N ILE A 60 -14.63 -9.83 0.41
CA ILE A 60 -14.44 -11.29 0.28
C ILE A 60 -12.98 -11.64 0.07
N ALA A 61 -12.25 -10.90 -0.77
CA ALA A 61 -10.84 -11.14 -1.04
C ALA A 61 -9.97 -10.82 0.18
N GLY A 62 -10.28 -9.76 0.95
CA GLY A 62 -9.64 -9.46 2.22
C GLY A 62 -9.83 -10.59 3.24
N ILE A 63 -11.05 -11.11 3.41
CA ILE A 63 -11.32 -12.27 4.26
C ILE A 63 -10.57 -13.52 3.75
N ALA A 64 -10.61 -13.77 2.44
CA ALA A 64 -9.94 -14.92 1.83
C ALA A 64 -8.41 -14.87 2.04
N LEU A 65 -7.82 -13.67 2.07
CA LEU A 65 -6.40 -13.46 2.34
C LEU A 65 -6.00 -13.90 3.76
N LEU A 66 -6.90 -13.77 4.74
CA LEU A 66 -6.66 -14.17 6.12
C LEU A 66 -6.72 -15.69 6.34
N LEU A 67 -7.33 -16.43 5.43
CA LEU A 67 -7.53 -17.86 5.55
C LEU A 67 -6.42 -18.63 4.79
N PRO A 68 -5.63 -19.51 5.44
CA PRO A 68 -4.48 -20.17 4.79
C PRO A 68 -4.78 -20.91 3.49
N ARG A 69 -6.01 -21.46 3.36
CA ARG A 69 -6.42 -22.22 2.17
C ARG A 69 -6.76 -21.33 0.98
N THR A 70 -7.20 -20.11 1.22
CA THR A 70 -7.68 -19.16 0.20
C THR A 70 -6.79 -17.92 0.06
N ALA A 71 -5.74 -17.79 0.89
CA ALA A 71 -4.87 -16.62 0.91
C ALA A 71 -4.29 -16.25 -0.46
N ARG A 72 -3.87 -17.26 -1.26
CA ARG A 72 -3.38 -17.03 -2.61
C ARG A 72 -4.47 -16.46 -3.53
N ALA A 73 -5.69 -16.98 -3.46
CA ALA A 73 -6.82 -16.49 -4.24
C ALA A 73 -7.22 -15.07 -3.83
N GLY A 74 -7.24 -14.79 -2.51
CA GLY A 74 -7.47 -13.45 -1.97
C GLY A 74 -6.43 -12.43 -2.43
N ALA A 75 -5.13 -12.78 -2.34
CA ALA A 75 -4.04 -11.93 -2.84
C ALA A 75 -4.18 -11.64 -4.34
N PHE A 76 -4.48 -12.66 -5.15
CA PHE A 76 -4.68 -12.51 -6.58
C PHE A 76 -5.89 -11.62 -6.91
N ALA A 77 -7.02 -11.83 -6.25
CA ALA A 77 -8.24 -11.06 -6.47
C ALA A 77 -8.02 -9.57 -6.14
N LEU A 78 -7.40 -9.25 -4.99
CA LEU A 78 -7.04 -7.87 -4.63
C LEU A 78 -6.06 -7.26 -5.63
N THR A 79 -5.04 -8.01 -6.05
CA THR A 79 -4.08 -7.52 -7.06
C THR A 79 -4.78 -7.13 -8.36
N VAL A 80 -5.69 -7.98 -8.86
CA VAL A 80 -6.45 -7.70 -10.08
C VAL A 80 -7.35 -6.48 -9.88
N LEU A 81 -8.06 -6.40 -8.76
CA LEU A 81 -8.99 -5.31 -8.49
C LEU A 81 -8.27 -3.96 -8.38
N TYR A 82 -7.19 -3.87 -7.62
CA TYR A 82 -6.39 -2.65 -7.52
C TYR A 82 -5.68 -2.31 -8.84
N SER A 83 -5.33 -3.31 -9.66
CA SER A 83 -4.83 -3.05 -11.02
C SER A 83 -5.89 -2.37 -11.90
N ILE A 84 -7.16 -2.74 -11.75
CA ILE A 84 -8.27 -2.06 -12.46
C ILE A 84 -8.36 -0.61 -12.01
N PHE A 85 -8.34 -0.32 -10.71
CA PHE A 85 -8.39 1.06 -10.20
C PHE A 85 -7.16 1.87 -10.63
N THR A 86 -5.96 1.30 -10.57
CA THR A 86 -4.75 1.92 -11.14
C THR A 86 -4.96 2.30 -12.60
N LEU A 87 -5.47 1.37 -13.43
CA LEU A 87 -5.66 1.59 -14.87
C LEU A 87 -6.73 2.65 -15.17
N VAL A 88 -7.74 2.81 -14.33
CA VAL A 88 -8.75 3.87 -14.46
C VAL A 88 -8.13 5.27 -14.32
N TRP A 89 -7.07 5.40 -13.52
CA TRP A 89 -6.34 6.67 -13.35
C TRP A 89 -5.38 7.00 -14.49
N VAL A 90 -4.82 5.99 -15.18
CA VAL A 90 -3.78 6.19 -16.22
C VAL A 90 -4.20 7.17 -17.31
N PRO A 91 -5.40 7.08 -17.94
CA PRO A 91 -5.79 8.05 -18.97
C PRO A 91 -5.82 9.48 -18.46
N LYS A 92 -6.26 9.70 -17.21
CA LYS A 92 -6.30 11.05 -16.61
C LYS A 92 -4.92 11.59 -16.33
N ALA A 93 -4.01 10.75 -15.84
CA ALA A 93 -2.62 11.11 -15.64
C ALA A 93 -1.94 11.50 -16.96
N LEU A 94 -2.23 10.80 -18.05
CA LEU A 94 -1.63 11.07 -19.36
C LEU A 94 -2.14 12.34 -20.04
N VAL A 95 -3.43 12.70 -19.84
CA VAL A 95 -4.01 13.88 -20.49
C VAL A 95 -3.82 15.17 -19.67
N ASN A 96 -3.38 15.08 -18.41
CA ASN A 96 -3.21 16.24 -17.55
C ASN A 96 -1.87 16.19 -16.78
N LEU A 97 -0.78 16.16 -17.53
CA LEU A 97 0.57 16.11 -16.98
C LEU A 97 0.96 17.36 -16.17
N GLY A 98 0.23 18.46 -16.31
CA GLY A 98 0.42 19.67 -15.52
C GLY A 98 -0.17 19.60 -14.11
N ASN A 99 -1.03 18.63 -13.83
CA ASN A 99 -1.56 18.34 -12.50
C ASN A 99 -1.04 17.00 -12.02
N TYR A 100 -0.36 17.00 -10.88
CA TYR A 100 0.25 15.78 -10.34
C TYR A 100 -0.75 14.86 -9.62
N ASP A 101 -1.93 15.33 -9.20
CA ASP A 101 -2.90 14.54 -8.45
C ASP A 101 -3.27 13.21 -9.13
N PRO A 102 -3.61 13.18 -10.45
CA PRO A 102 -3.89 11.92 -11.12
C PRO A 102 -2.69 10.96 -11.16
N ILE A 103 -1.47 11.50 -11.24
CA ILE A 103 -0.22 10.72 -11.22
C ILE A 103 -0.02 10.14 -9.82
N GLY A 104 -0.21 10.95 -8.77
CA GLY A 104 -0.15 10.51 -7.38
C GLY A 104 -1.09 9.34 -7.11
N ASN A 105 -2.36 9.47 -7.52
CA ASN A 105 -3.36 8.39 -7.35
C ASN A 105 -3.01 7.10 -8.11
N VAL A 106 -2.39 7.18 -9.30
CA VAL A 106 -1.87 5.99 -9.99
C VAL A 106 -0.88 5.25 -9.09
N PHE A 107 0.05 5.96 -8.44
CA PHE A 107 1.08 5.31 -7.63
C PHE A 107 0.57 4.86 -6.26
N GLU A 108 -0.45 5.50 -5.68
CA GLU A 108 -1.11 5.02 -4.47
C GLU A 108 -1.80 3.69 -4.72
N GLU A 109 -2.61 3.59 -5.77
CA GLU A 109 -3.25 2.32 -6.16
C GLU A 109 -2.21 1.27 -6.59
N PHE A 110 -1.18 1.67 -7.33
CA PHE A 110 -0.13 0.77 -7.78
C PHE A 110 0.71 0.21 -6.62
N ALA A 111 0.86 0.92 -5.51
CA ALA A 111 1.49 0.40 -4.31
C ALA A 111 0.72 -0.80 -3.74
N LEU A 112 -0.62 -0.76 -3.78
CA LEU A 112 -1.47 -1.89 -3.39
C LEU A 112 -1.30 -3.08 -4.34
N VAL A 113 -1.21 -2.82 -5.66
CA VAL A 113 -0.93 -3.85 -6.67
C VAL A 113 0.41 -4.52 -6.40
N ALA A 114 1.47 -3.74 -6.19
CA ALA A 114 2.82 -4.26 -5.97
C ALA A 114 2.89 -5.14 -4.71
N ALA A 115 2.25 -4.71 -3.61
CA ALA A 115 2.14 -5.51 -2.39
C ALA A 115 1.33 -6.79 -2.61
N GLY A 116 0.23 -6.72 -3.35
CA GLY A 116 -0.56 -7.88 -3.76
C GLY A 116 0.27 -8.90 -4.56
N LEU A 117 1.11 -8.44 -5.50
CA LEU A 117 2.04 -9.29 -6.24
C LEU A 117 3.09 -9.95 -5.34
N VAL A 118 3.61 -9.22 -4.33
CA VAL A 118 4.52 -9.78 -3.32
C VAL A 118 3.83 -10.90 -2.53
N LEU A 119 2.56 -10.71 -2.14
CA LEU A 119 1.76 -11.74 -1.47
C LEU A 119 1.48 -12.92 -2.41
N CYS A 120 1.10 -12.69 -3.67
CA CYS A 120 0.95 -13.74 -4.66
C CYS A 120 2.22 -14.58 -4.81
N ALA A 121 3.38 -13.93 -4.82
CA ALA A 121 4.67 -14.63 -4.87
C ALA A 121 4.94 -15.46 -3.60
N ALA A 122 4.62 -14.90 -2.42
CA ALA A 122 4.80 -15.58 -1.14
C ALA A 122 3.94 -16.84 -0.99
N TYR A 123 2.73 -16.84 -1.55
CA TYR A 123 1.81 -17.99 -1.53
C TYR A 123 1.92 -18.91 -2.75
N SER A 124 2.84 -18.62 -3.68
CA SER A 124 3.06 -19.45 -4.85
C SER A 124 4.03 -20.60 -4.56
N PRO A 125 3.92 -21.74 -5.27
CA PRO A 125 4.86 -22.84 -5.11
C PRO A 125 6.31 -22.40 -5.35
N PRO A 126 7.28 -22.93 -4.58
CA PRO A 126 8.69 -22.66 -4.82
C PRO A 126 9.08 -22.98 -6.27
N GLY A 127 9.87 -22.09 -6.89
CA GLY A 127 10.29 -22.24 -8.29
C GLY A 127 9.25 -21.82 -9.35
N SER A 128 8.02 -21.45 -8.94
CA SER A 128 7.03 -20.87 -9.87
C SER A 128 7.49 -19.51 -10.40
N TYR A 129 6.90 -19.06 -11.51
CA TYR A 129 7.19 -17.75 -12.08
C TYR A 129 7.05 -16.62 -11.04
N LEU A 130 5.92 -16.54 -10.34
CA LEU A 130 5.69 -15.51 -9.34
C LEU A 130 6.70 -15.56 -8.19
N ALA A 131 6.99 -16.76 -7.65
CA ALA A 131 7.95 -16.92 -6.56
C ALA A 131 9.36 -16.43 -6.96
N ARG A 132 9.78 -16.68 -8.20
CA ARG A 132 11.08 -16.23 -8.74
C ARG A 132 11.17 -14.73 -8.95
N HIS A 133 10.04 -14.06 -9.26
CA HIS A 133 10.00 -12.62 -9.52
C HIS A 133 9.64 -11.77 -8.28
N ARG A 134 9.63 -12.37 -7.08
CA ARG A 134 9.29 -11.67 -5.83
C ARG A 134 10.13 -10.41 -5.61
N ALA A 135 11.44 -10.48 -5.84
CA ALA A 135 12.34 -9.32 -5.72
C ALA A 135 11.95 -8.18 -6.69
N PHE A 136 11.58 -8.53 -7.92
CA PHE A 136 11.07 -7.55 -8.89
C PHE A 136 9.79 -6.85 -8.40
N PHE A 137 8.87 -7.58 -7.78
CA PHE A 137 7.63 -6.97 -7.23
C PHE A 137 7.93 -6.02 -6.06
N VAL A 138 8.96 -6.30 -5.26
CA VAL A 138 9.47 -5.37 -4.25
C VAL A 138 10.00 -4.09 -4.88
N LEU A 139 10.74 -4.19 -6.01
CA LEU A 139 11.22 -3.00 -6.74
C LEU A 139 10.06 -2.20 -7.34
N LEU A 140 9.00 -2.84 -7.84
CA LEU A 140 7.80 -2.14 -8.30
C LEU A 140 7.17 -1.29 -7.19
N PHE A 141 7.09 -1.82 -5.97
CA PHE A 141 6.67 -1.04 -4.82
C PHE A 141 7.64 0.11 -4.52
N GLY A 142 8.96 -0.13 -4.62
CA GLY A 142 10.01 0.85 -4.33
C GLY A 142 9.93 2.14 -5.16
N ILE A 143 9.24 2.12 -6.31
CA ILE A 143 9.02 3.31 -7.14
C ILE A 143 7.94 4.22 -6.53
N CYS A 144 6.94 3.65 -5.83
CA CYS A 144 5.78 4.40 -5.34
C CYS A 144 6.14 5.52 -4.35
N PRO A 145 7.05 5.34 -3.38
CA PRO A 145 7.46 6.42 -2.48
C PRO A 145 8.09 7.61 -3.18
N ILE A 146 8.66 7.45 -4.39
CA ILE A 146 9.12 8.60 -5.21
C ILE A 146 7.94 9.52 -5.51
N SER A 147 6.82 8.92 -5.96
CA SER A 147 5.61 9.68 -6.25
C SER A 147 5.03 10.36 -5.00
N PHE A 148 5.02 9.67 -3.87
CA PHE A 148 4.55 10.25 -2.60
C PHE A 148 5.40 11.46 -2.18
N GLY A 149 6.73 11.38 -2.31
CA GLY A 149 7.62 12.51 -2.07
C GLY A 149 7.40 13.68 -3.05
N ILE A 150 7.08 13.40 -4.31
CA ILE A 150 6.78 14.44 -5.30
C ILE A 150 5.45 15.14 -4.96
N VAL A 151 4.39 14.40 -4.57
CA VAL A 151 3.12 15.00 -4.12
C VAL A 151 3.37 16.00 -2.99
N HIS A 152 4.21 15.66 -2.02
CA HIS A 152 4.58 16.56 -0.93
C HIS A 152 5.26 17.85 -1.39
N ILE A 153 6.02 17.81 -2.48
CA ILE A 153 6.69 19.00 -3.04
C ILE A 153 5.69 19.86 -3.80
N VAL A 154 4.85 19.24 -4.64
CA VAL A 154 3.92 19.99 -5.51
C VAL A 154 2.72 20.54 -4.77
N ASP A 155 2.27 19.86 -3.70
CA ASP A 155 1.17 20.33 -2.83
C ASP A 155 1.65 20.58 -1.40
N MET A 156 2.72 21.35 -1.24
CA MET A 156 3.22 21.73 0.09
C MET A 156 2.15 22.41 0.97
N PRO A 157 1.30 23.30 0.47
CA PRO A 157 0.22 23.89 1.27
C PRO A 157 -0.78 22.85 1.79
N GLY A 158 -1.20 21.90 0.96
CA GLY A 158 -2.07 20.77 1.34
C GLY A 158 -1.42 19.90 2.40
N LEU A 159 -0.12 19.62 2.25
CA LEU A 159 0.65 18.85 3.25
C LEU A 159 0.77 19.57 4.60
N LEU A 160 0.98 20.89 4.61
CA LEU A 160 1.14 21.65 5.86
C LEU A 160 -0.16 21.79 6.65
N SER A 161 -1.31 21.82 5.96
CA SER A 161 -2.61 22.01 6.59
C SER A 161 -2.89 20.99 7.71
N PRO A 162 -2.75 19.66 7.47
CA PRO A 162 -3.07 18.63 8.44
C PRO A 162 -2.05 18.45 9.56
N ILE A 163 -0.81 18.91 9.39
CA ILE A 163 0.20 18.74 10.41
C ILE A 163 -0.20 19.50 11.69
N PRO A 164 -0.28 18.83 12.86
CA PRO A 164 -0.67 19.48 14.10
C PRO A 164 0.26 20.63 14.48
N GLY A 165 -0.32 21.79 14.82
CA GLY A 165 0.47 22.98 15.18
C GLY A 165 1.27 22.83 16.47
N TRP A 166 0.91 21.89 17.34
CA TRP A 166 1.61 21.60 18.59
C TRP A 166 2.86 20.74 18.41
N LEU A 167 3.08 20.17 17.21
CA LEU A 167 4.20 19.26 16.96
C LEU A 167 5.51 20.04 16.76
N PRO A 168 6.49 19.94 17.69
CA PRO A 168 7.77 20.65 17.55
C PRO A 168 8.68 19.95 16.51
N PRO A 169 9.60 20.61 15.85
CA PRO A 169 9.89 22.05 16.00
C PRO A 169 8.99 22.94 15.15
N SER A 170 8.43 22.47 14.03
CA SER A 170 7.51 23.20 13.17
C SER A 170 6.83 22.29 12.14
N LYS A 171 5.69 22.69 11.60
CA LYS A 171 5.02 22.00 10.50
C LYS A 171 5.93 21.82 9.28
N MET A 172 6.69 22.85 8.92
CA MET A 172 7.61 22.82 7.78
C MET A 172 8.72 21.80 7.95
N PHE A 173 9.25 21.65 9.16
CA PHE A 173 10.24 20.61 9.47
C PHE A 173 9.68 19.22 9.16
N TRP A 174 8.47 18.91 9.63
CA TRP A 174 7.86 17.61 9.42
C TRP A 174 7.49 17.36 7.97
N ALA A 175 7.02 18.41 7.26
CA ALA A 175 6.75 18.30 5.83
C ALA A 175 8.01 17.91 5.04
N TYR A 176 9.14 18.54 5.29
CA TYR A 176 10.40 18.17 4.66
C TYR A 176 10.94 16.82 5.14
N ALA A 177 10.83 16.52 6.44
CA ALA A 177 11.31 15.26 7.00
C ALA A 177 10.59 14.05 6.36
N THR A 178 9.26 14.12 6.23
CA THR A 178 8.48 13.05 5.59
C THR A 178 8.73 12.98 4.08
N THR A 179 8.87 14.13 3.41
CA THR A 179 9.27 14.16 1.99
C THR A 179 10.62 13.45 1.76
N LEU A 180 11.62 13.76 2.60
CA LEU A 180 12.92 13.10 2.54
C LEU A 180 12.83 11.62 2.92
N GLY A 181 11.97 11.27 3.88
CA GLY A 181 11.67 9.89 4.27
C GLY A 181 11.21 9.04 3.10
N PHE A 182 10.25 9.53 2.31
CA PHE A 182 9.78 8.85 1.11
C PHE A 182 10.88 8.63 0.07
N PHE A 183 11.67 9.66 -0.26
CA PHE A 183 12.78 9.50 -1.21
C PHE A 183 13.87 8.56 -0.69
N ALA A 184 14.23 8.67 0.58
CA ALA A 184 15.22 7.78 1.20
C ALA A 184 14.74 6.33 1.20
N ALA A 185 13.46 6.08 1.50
CA ALA A 185 12.87 4.76 1.44
C ALA A 185 12.88 4.20 0.01
N ALA A 186 12.50 4.99 -0.98
CA ALA A 186 12.55 4.60 -2.39
C ALA A 186 13.96 4.20 -2.81
N ILE A 187 14.95 5.07 -2.59
CA ILE A 187 16.35 4.81 -2.95
C ILE A 187 16.84 3.54 -2.24
N SER A 188 16.57 3.39 -0.95
CA SER A 188 17.01 2.22 -0.18
C SER A 188 16.36 0.92 -0.67
N ILE A 189 15.07 0.91 -0.98
CA ILE A 189 14.38 -0.28 -1.49
C ILE A 189 14.90 -0.64 -2.89
N LEU A 190 15.09 0.35 -3.77
CA LEU A 190 15.53 0.13 -5.15
C LEU A 190 16.98 -0.32 -5.25
N THR A 191 17.85 0.15 -4.35
CA THR A 191 19.27 -0.21 -4.33
C THR A 191 19.60 -1.40 -3.44
N GLY A 192 18.68 -1.79 -2.54
CA GLY A 192 18.94 -2.80 -1.51
C GLY A 192 19.71 -2.28 -0.29
N ILE A 193 20.29 -1.06 -0.37
CA ILE A 193 21.12 -0.48 0.71
C ILE A 193 20.22 -0.02 1.84
N PHE A 194 20.38 -0.59 3.03
CA PHE A 194 19.54 -0.36 4.22
C PHE A 194 18.05 -0.67 3.99
N ALA A 195 17.68 -1.41 2.94
CA ALA A 195 16.29 -1.67 2.60
C ALA A 195 15.42 -2.23 3.75
N PRO A 196 15.92 -3.14 4.63
CA PRO A 196 15.14 -3.61 5.79
C PRO A 196 14.78 -2.51 6.79
N LEU A 197 15.69 -1.56 7.03
CA LEU A 197 15.43 -0.43 7.91
C LEU A 197 14.50 0.58 7.27
N ALA A 198 14.82 1.00 6.04
CA ALA A 198 14.07 2.01 5.30
C ALA A 198 12.62 1.60 5.05
N SER A 199 12.36 0.34 4.70
CA SER A 199 11.00 -0.16 4.51
C SER A 199 10.17 -0.16 5.80
N ARG A 200 10.78 -0.41 6.96
CA ARG A 200 10.12 -0.31 8.25
C ARG A 200 9.80 1.13 8.63
N LEU A 201 10.76 2.06 8.38
CA LEU A 201 10.54 3.48 8.62
C LEU A 201 9.44 4.04 7.70
N LEU A 202 9.41 3.62 6.44
CA LEU A 202 8.31 3.95 5.53
C LEU A 202 6.96 3.46 6.05
N THR A 203 6.89 2.23 6.53
CA THR A 203 5.67 1.70 7.15
C THR A 203 5.25 2.54 8.36
N ALA A 204 6.22 2.88 9.23
CA ALA A 204 5.95 3.72 10.40
C ALA A 204 5.49 5.13 10.01
N GLU A 205 6.07 5.72 8.96
CA GLU A 205 5.68 7.02 8.42
C GLU A 205 4.22 7.02 7.97
N ILE A 206 3.79 6.02 7.17
CA ILE A 206 2.40 5.90 6.71
C ILE A 206 1.45 5.69 7.90
N VAL A 207 1.82 4.87 8.90
CA VAL A 207 1.03 4.69 10.13
C VAL A 207 0.91 6.01 10.91
N ILE A 208 1.97 6.81 10.98
CA ILE A 208 1.93 8.12 11.64
C ILE A 208 0.99 9.07 10.89
N PHE A 209 0.96 9.05 9.56
CA PHE A 209 -0.02 9.79 8.77
C PHE A 209 -1.45 9.36 9.10
N GLU A 210 -1.72 8.08 9.23
CA GLU A 210 -3.04 7.59 9.67
C GLU A 210 -3.42 8.17 11.02
N LEU A 211 -2.53 8.08 12.00
CA LEU A 211 -2.79 8.51 13.38
C LEU A 211 -2.93 10.03 13.54
N LEU A 212 -2.14 10.82 12.81
CA LEU A 212 -2.07 12.27 13.00
C LEU A 212 -2.93 13.06 12.01
N PHE A 213 -3.31 12.46 10.89
CA PHE A 213 -4.09 13.12 9.85
C PHE A 213 -5.47 12.48 9.66
N TRP A 214 -5.53 11.21 9.22
CA TRP A 214 -6.79 10.60 8.82
C TRP A 214 -7.76 10.37 9.97
N ILE A 215 -7.29 9.81 11.09
CA ILE A 215 -8.14 9.59 12.28
C ILE A 215 -8.68 10.91 12.86
N PRO A 216 -7.87 11.97 13.07
CA PRO A 216 -8.38 13.25 13.51
C PRO A 216 -9.38 13.91 12.56
N ASN A 217 -9.15 13.83 11.23
CA ASN A 217 -10.10 14.35 10.26
C ASN A 217 -11.42 13.59 10.24
N LEU A 218 -11.38 12.26 10.42
CA LEU A 218 -12.58 11.46 10.56
C LEU A 218 -13.35 11.82 11.83
N HIS A 219 -12.65 12.04 12.95
CA HIS A 219 -13.27 12.48 14.19
C HIS A 219 -13.92 13.88 14.04
N ALA A 220 -13.27 14.79 13.33
CA ALA A 220 -13.79 16.14 13.09
C ALA A 220 -15.01 16.16 12.15
N ALA A 221 -15.08 15.24 11.18
CA ALA A 221 -16.18 15.16 10.22
C ALA A 221 -16.60 13.70 9.98
N PRO A 222 -17.29 13.05 10.94
CA PRO A 222 -17.63 11.63 10.89
C PRO A 222 -18.63 11.24 9.79
N SER A 223 -19.34 12.21 9.20
CA SER A 223 -20.23 11.98 8.05
C SER A 223 -19.52 12.07 6.70
N SER A 224 -18.24 12.44 6.67
CA SER A 224 -17.48 12.62 5.43
C SER A 224 -17.09 11.27 4.83
N HIS A 225 -17.68 10.93 3.69
CA HIS A 225 -17.28 9.74 2.92
C HIS A 225 -15.81 9.80 2.51
N PHE A 226 -15.29 10.98 2.15
CA PHE A 226 -13.88 11.18 1.83
C PHE A 226 -12.96 10.82 3.00
N ASN A 227 -13.30 11.22 4.23
CA ASN A 227 -12.47 10.89 5.40
C ASN A 227 -12.51 9.38 5.73
N TRP A 228 -13.64 8.72 5.56
CA TRP A 228 -13.75 7.27 5.69
C TRP A 228 -12.90 6.55 4.63
N ALA A 229 -12.98 6.99 3.37
CA ALA A 229 -12.18 6.44 2.28
C ALA A 229 -10.67 6.66 2.52
N GLY A 230 -10.27 7.85 2.97
CA GLY A 230 -8.89 8.17 3.31
C GLY A 230 -8.32 7.28 4.41
N ASN A 231 -9.08 7.04 5.49
CA ASN A 231 -8.68 6.09 6.54
C ASN A 231 -8.53 4.67 5.97
N ALA A 232 -9.48 4.20 5.18
CA ALA A 232 -9.43 2.85 4.64
C ALA A 232 -8.23 2.64 3.71
N ILE A 233 -7.95 3.59 2.81
CA ILE A 233 -6.82 3.51 1.88
C ILE A 233 -5.47 3.66 2.60
N SER A 234 -5.39 4.54 3.60
CA SER A 234 -4.17 4.73 4.39
C SER A 234 -3.81 3.45 5.16
N ILE A 235 -4.80 2.77 5.76
CA ILE A 235 -4.60 1.46 6.38
C ILE A 235 -4.14 0.43 5.35
N ALA A 236 -4.73 0.40 4.15
CA ALA A 236 -4.33 -0.51 3.08
C ALA A 236 -2.87 -0.23 2.63
N LEU A 237 -2.48 1.04 2.46
CA LEU A 237 -1.12 1.46 2.11
C LEU A 237 -0.10 1.13 3.22
N ALA A 238 -0.45 1.34 4.49
CA ALA A 238 0.37 0.92 5.61
C ALA A 238 0.60 -0.60 5.59
N GLY A 239 -0.46 -1.37 5.33
CA GLY A 239 -0.39 -2.81 5.14
C GLY A 239 0.49 -3.21 3.95
N ALA A 240 0.36 -2.51 2.82
CA ALA A 240 1.18 -2.73 1.63
C ALA A 240 2.67 -2.50 1.90
N ALA A 241 3.02 -1.37 2.53
CA ALA A 241 4.40 -1.08 2.93
C ALA A 241 4.94 -2.13 3.90
N TRP A 242 4.11 -2.60 4.84
CA TRP A 242 4.48 -3.62 5.80
C TRP A 242 4.70 -5.00 5.16
N VAL A 243 3.84 -5.42 4.24
CA VAL A 243 4.01 -6.66 3.44
C VAL A 243 5.36 -6.64 2.72
N VAL A 244 5.71 -5.52 2.09
CA VAL A 244 7.00 -5.37 1.39
C VAL A 244 8.16 -5.39 2.38
N SER A 245 8.06 -4.72 3.52
CA SER A 245 9.06 -4.73 4.59
C SER A 245 9.30 -6.15 5.16
N ASP A 246 8.24 -6.91 5.39
CA ASP A 246 8.34 -8.32 5.83
C ASP A 246 9.04 -9.18 4.77
N SER A 247 8.74 -8.95 3.48
CA SER A 247 9.37 -9.62 2.34
C SER A 247 10.88 -9.34 2.28
N ILE A 248 11.29 -8.08 2.38
CA ILE A 248 12.71 -7.66 2.38
C ILE A 248 13.45 -8.28 3.58
N SER A 249 12.85 -8.20 4.76
CA SER A 249 13.45 -8.73 5.99
C SER A 249 13.62 -10.25 5.96
N ALA A 250 12.69 -10.97 5.34
CA ALA A 250 12.80 -12.43 5.16
C ALA A 250 13.93 -12.81 4.20
N SER A 251 14.11 -12.05 3.11
CA SER A 251 15.20 -12.27 2.15
C SER A 251 16.57 -12.02 2.80
N ALA A 252 16.74 -10.92 3.53
CA ALA A 252 17.99 -10.60 4.22
C ALA A 252 18.38 -11.67 5.26
N LYS A 253 17.40 -12.23 6.00
CA LYS A 253 17.65 -13.34 6.94
C LYS A 253 18.06 -14.63 6.24
N ALA A 254 17.48 -14.93 5.08
CA ALA A 254 17.85 -16.11 4.30
C ALA A 254 19.29 -16.01 3.80
N GLU A 255 19.70 -14.86 3.28
CA GLU A 255 21.07 -14.62 2.81
C GLU A 255 22.10 -14.74 3.95
N SER A 256 21.84 -14.13 5.11
CA SER A 256 22.75 -14.22 6.27
C SER A 256 22.89 -15.66 6.77
N SER A 257 21.85 -16.46 6.71
CA SER A 257 21.88 -17.89 7.10
C SER A 257 22.69 -18.75 6.15
N VAL A 258 22.74 -18.43 4.86
CA VAL A 258 23.55 -19.14 3.86
C VAL A 258 25.03 -18.81 4.06
N VAL A 259 25.37 -17.52 4.25
CA VAL A 259 26.74 -17.07 4.49
C VAL A 259 27.31 -17.72 5.77
N SER A 260 26.54 -17.76 6.87
CA SER A 260 27.01 -18.37 8.11
C SER A 260 27.31 -19.85 7.97
N ARG A 261 26.51 -20.59 7.18
CA ARG A 261 26.74 -22.04 6.91
C ARG A 261 27.96 -22.26 6.03
N SER A 262 28.22 -21.41 5.05
CA SER A 262 29.41 -21.53 4.19
C SER A 262 30.73 -21.25 4.93
N VAL A 263 30.71 -20.39 5.96
CA VAL A 263 31.88 -20.10 6.81
C VAL A 263 32.13 -21.20 7.86
N SER A 264 31.09 -21.93 8.27
CA SER A 264 31.19 -22.99 9.28
C SER A 264 31.41 -24.39 8.71
N ALA A 265 31.44 -24.54 7.38
CA ALA A 265 31.80 -25.82 6.74
C ALA A 265 33.33 -26.01 6.76
N PRO A 266 33.83 -27.14 7.34
CA PRO A 266 35.27 -27.41 7.48
C PRO A 266 35.94 -27.63 6.14
#